data_aa2b46117e8a2f0c42c214fa1400d4bd
#
_entry.id   aa2b46117e8a2f0c42c214fa1400d4bd
#
_cell.length_a   1.000
_cell.length_b   1.000
_cell.length_c   1.000
_cell.angle_alpha   90.00
_cell.angle_beta   90.00
_cell.angle_gamma   90.00
#
_symmetry.space_group_name_H-M   'P 1'
#
loop_
_entity.id
_entity.type
_entity.pdbx_description
1 polymer ?
#
loop_
_entity_poly.entity_id
_entity_poly.type
_entity_poly.pdbx_seq_one_letter_code
_entity_poly.pdbx_strand_id
1 'polypeptide(L)'
;SSFLVEMEQIALLFDYFEGEIPEIRQDQLLIVFASHRHGDHFSPAIFDLAENHPKIWFVLSDDIWRKRVPEEFLCRTSFLGPGEEFSFQKETGEKVPVTVKAFKSTDEGVAFLIEAEGKVLYHAGDLNNWVWEGEPEEYNCRMSEAFHSELLKIAGNHIDVAFMLLDTRQGKDFYLGMDDFM
;
A
#
# COMPACT_ATOMS: atom_id res chain seq x y z
N SER A 1 3.76 -10.20 -1.08
CA SER A 1 4.22 -10.36 0.32
C SER A 1 3.42 -9.44 1.23
N SER A 2 2.92 -9.97 2.36
CA SER A 2 2.12 -9.22 3.33
C SER A 2 2.99 -8.68 4.46
N PHE A 3 2.66 -7.50 4.99
CA PHE A 3 3.37 -6.87 6.11
C PHE A 3 2.35 -6.41 7.16
N LEU A 4 2.65 -6.68 8.44
CA LEU A 4 1.91 -6.14 9.58
C LEU A 4 2.83 -5.19 10.35
N VAL A 5 2.35 -3.97 10.59
CA VAL A 5 3.02 -2.98 11.44
C VAL A 5 2.12 -2.68 12.62
N GLU A 6 2.55 -3.03 13.82
CA GLU A 6 1.86 -2.67 15.05
C GLU A 6 2.47 -1.41 15.67
N MET A 7 1.62 -0.48 16.02
CA MET A 7 1.96 0.77 16.68
C MET A 7 1.24 0.83 18.05
N GLU A 8 1.18 1.99 18.71
CA GLU A 8 0.56 2.05 20.02
C GLU A 8 -0.96 1.91 19.97
N GLN A 9 -1.63 2.64 19.06
CA GLN A 9 -3.09 2.69 18.97
C GLN A 9 -3.64 2.07 17.70
N ILE A 10 -2.78 1.81 16.70
CA ILE A 10 -3.17 1.30 15.38
C ILE A 10 -2.33 0.10 14.96
N ALA A 11 -2.91 -0.74 14.13
CA ALA A 11 -2.21 -1.77 13.36
C ALA A 11 -2.47 -1.56 11.87
N LEU A 12 -1.44 -1.67 11.05
CA LEU A 12 -1.48 -1.49 9.60
C LEU A 12 -1.13 -2.82 8.95
N LEU A 13 -2.05 -3.40 8.18
CA LEU A 13 -1.85 -4.64 7.44
C LEU A 13 -1.81 -4.35 5.95
N PHE A 14 -0.71 -4.69 5.29
CA PHE A 14 -0.48 -4.41 3.87
C PHE A 14 -0.53 -5.69 3.04
N ASP A 15 -1.28 -5.63 1.92
CA ASP A 15 -1.31 -6.61 0.84
C ASP A 15 -1.46 -8.06 1.34
N TYR A 16 -2.40 -8.27 2.26
CA TYR A 16 -2.67 -9.60 2.78
C TYR A 16 -3.44 -10.46 1.75
N PHE A 17 -2.92 -11.63 1.48
CA PHE A 17 -3.57 -12.59 0.59
C PHE A 17 -3.67 -14.00 1.18
N GLU A 18 -2.69 -14.42 2.02
CA GLU A 18 -2.70 -15.73 2.67
C GLU A 18 -1.75 -15.78 3.89
N GLY A 19 -1.88 -16.81 4.71
CA GLY A 19 -1.03 -17.09 5.85
C GLY A 19 -1.64 -16.71 7.18
N GLU A 20 -0.90 -16.97 8.25
CA GLU A 20 -1.32 -16.62 9.62
C GLU A 20 -0.98 -15.15 9.91
N ILE A 21 -1.97 -14.39 10.38
CA ILE A 21 -1.76 -13.04 10.89
C ILE A 21 -1.47 -13.16 12.39
N PRO A 22 -0.39 -12.54 12.92
CA PRO A 22 -0.16 -12.45 14.35
C PRO A 22 -1.36 -11.85 15.08
N GLU A 23 -1.52 -12.18 16.35
CA GLU A 23 -2.60 -11.63 17.17
C GLU A 23 -2.50 -10.11 17.26
N ILE A 24 -3.51 -9.41 16.77
CA ILE A 24 -3.65 -7.95 16.82
C ILE A 24 -4.53 -7.60 18.01
N ARG A 25 -4.15 -6.61 18.81
CA ARG A 25 -4.93 -6.18 19.96
C ARG A 25 -6.29 -5.63 19.52
N GLN A 26 -7.35 -6.06 20.18
CA GLN A 26 -8.74 -5.67 19.86
C GLN A 26 -9.06 -4.20 20.15
N ASP A 27 -8.28 -3.53 20.98
CA ASP A 27 -8.44 -2.11 21.29
C ASP A 27 -7.84 -1.20 20.23
N GLN A 28 -6.95 -1.71 19.38
CA GLN A 28 -6.34 -0.98 18.27
C GLN A 28 -7.31 -0.78 17.11
N LEU A 29 -7.10 0.29 16.35
CA LEU A 29 -7.68 0.46 15.03
C LEU A 29 -6.87 -0.35 14.02
N LEU A 30 -7.49 -1.33 13.38
CA LEU A 30 -6.86 -2.07 12.28
C LEU A 30 -7.19 -1.39 10.95
N ILE A 31 -6.16 -0.99 10.21
CA ILE A 31 -6.31 -0.49 8.84
C ILE A 31 -5.67 -1.49 7.89
N VAL A 32 -6.47 -2.00 6.96
CA VAL A 32 -6.04 -2.99 5.96
C VAL A 32 -5.88 -2.31 4.61
N PHE A 33 -4.69 -2.41 4.04
CA PHE A 33 -4.33 -1.83 2.75
C PHE A 33 -4.24 -2.92 1.68
N ALA A 34 -4.71 -2.61 0.47
CA ALA A 34 -4.40 -3.39 -0.72
C ALA A 34 -3.98 -2.46 -1.86
N SER A 35 -2.74 -2.63 -2.31
CA SER A 35 -2.11 -1.76 -3.30
C SER A 35 -2.69 -1.92 -4.70
N HIS A 36 -3.18 -3.10 -5.05
CA HIS A 36 -3.85 -3.38 -6.32
C HIS A 36 -4.64 -4.70 -6.30
N ARG A 37 -5.34 -4.97 -7.40
CA ARG A 37 -6.34 -6.06 -7.52
C ARG A 37 -5.79 -7.48 -7.66
N HIS A 38 -4.48 -7.70 -7.88
CA HIS A 38 -3.90 -9.02 -8.09
C HIS A 38 -4.02 -9.91 -6.84
N GLY A 39 -4.08 -11.24 -7.05
CA GLY A 39 -4.39 -12.20 -6.00
C GLY A 39 -3.29 -12.38 -4.94
N ASP A 40 -2.09 -11.90 -5.18
CA ASP A 40 -0.96 -11.88 -4.25
C ASP A 40 -0.83 -10.56 -3.46
N HIS A 41 -1.74 -9.59 -3.72
CA HIS A 41 -1.85 -8.31 -3.02
C HIS A 41 -3.25 -8.06 -2.44
N PHE A 42 -4.27 -8.72 -2.96
CA PHE A 42 -5.64 -8.60 -2.48
C PHE A 42 -6.35 -9.94 -2.42
N SER A 43 -6.82 -10.31 -1.22
CA SER A 43 -7.71 -11.45 -0.99
C SER A 43 -9.01 -10.98 -0.32
N PRO A 44 -10.19 -11.47 -0.74
CA PRO A 44 -11.44 -11.22 0.00
C PRO A 44 -11.42 -11.68 1.47
N ALA A 45 -10.49 -12.56 1.86
CA ALA A 45 -10.30 -12.99 3.24
C ALA A 45 -9.96 -11.84 4.22
N ILE A 46 -9.52 -10.67 3.71
CA ILE A 46 -9.33 -9.49 4.55
C ILE A 46 -10.61 -9.05 5.27
N PHE A 47 -11.78 -9.31 4.69
CA PHE A 47 -13.07 -8.93 5.29
C PHE A 47 -13.46 -9.82 6.46
N ASP A 48 -12.96 -11.06 6.52
CA ASP A 48 -13.19 -11.99 7.64
C ASP A 48 -12.52 -11.48 8.93
N LEU A 49 -11.50 -10.63 8.81
CA LEU A 49 -10.83 -10.00 9.95
C LEU A 49 -11.76 -9.15 10.79
N ALA A 50 -12.84 -8.63 10.21
CA ALA A 50 -13.84 -7.83 10.91
C ALA A 50 -14.58 -8.62 12.02
N GLU A 51 -14.62 -9.94 11.96
CA GLU A 51 -15.23 -10.78 13.00
C GLU A 51 -14.52 -10.62 14.35
N ASN A 52 -13.18 -10.44 14.31
CA ASN A 52 -12.33 -10.32 15.49
C ASN A 52 -11.89 -8.88 15.77
N HIS A 53 -11.99 -7.97 14.77
CA HIS A 53 -11.56 -6.58 14.87
C HIS A 53 -12.71 -5.62 14.55
N PRO A 54 -13.55 -5.25 15.55
CA PRO A 54 -14.71 -4.37 15.34
C PRO A 54 -14.28 -2.95 14.88
N LYS A 55 -13.06 -2.53 15.22
CA LYS A 55 -12.44 -1.28 14.75
C LYS A 55 -11.55 -1.57 13.56
N ILE A 56 -12.15 -1.91 12.42
CA ILE A 56 -11.42 -2.17 11.17
C ILE A 56 -11.83 -1.17 10.10
N TRP A 57 -10.87 -0.78 9.26
CA TRP A 57 -11.08 0.01 8.06
C TRP A 57 -10.24 -0.54 6.90
N PHE A 58 -10.74 -0.38 5.69
CA PHE A 58 -10.08 -0.84 4.48
C PHE A 58 -9.69 0.37 3.61
N VAL A 59 -8.43 0.42 3.17
CA VAL A 59 -7.92 1.40 2.22
C VAL A 59 -7.42 0.62 1.00
N LEU A 60 -8.20 0.65 -0.05
CA LEU A 60 -8.00 -0.16 -1.23
C LEU A 60 -7.66 0.72 -2.43
N SER A 61 -6.80 0.24 -3.32
CA SER A 61 -6.61 0.87 -4.61
C SER A 61 -7.92 0.93 -5.39
N ASP A 62 -8.13 1.97 -6.19
CA ASP A 62 -9.33 2.18 -7.00
C ASP A 62 -9.50 1.15 -8.13
N ASP A 63 -8.43 0.42 -8.50
CA ASP A 63 -8.49 -0.70 -9.43
C ASP A 63 -9.17 -1.95 -8.83
N ILE A 64 -9.31 -2.00 -7.50
CA ILE A 64 -10.11 -3.03 -6.82
C ILE A 64 -11.58 -2.64 -6.91
N TRP A 65 -12.31 -3.35 -7.74
CA TRP A 65 -13.70 -3.01 -8.02
C TRP A 65 -14.58 -3.09 -6.79
N ARG A 66 -15.40 -2.06 -6.56
CA ARG A 66 -16.35 -1.98 -5.43
C ARG A 66 -17.22 -3.23 -5.25
N LYS A 67 -17.56 -3.95 -6.34
CA LYS A 67 -18.32 -5.21 -6.27
C LYS A 67 -17.55 -6.38 -5.62
N ARG A 68 -16.22 -6.26 -5.41
CA ARG A 68 -15.41 -7.24 -4.68
C ARG A 68 -15.46 -7.01 -3.17
N VAL A 69 -16.01 -5.88 -2.72
CA VAL A 69 -16.18 -5.52 -1.30
C VAL A 69 -17.60 -5.87 -0.89
N PRO A 70 -17.81 -6.67 0.19
CA PRO A 70 -19.13 -6.93 0.73
C PRO A 70 -19.85 -5.62 1.09
N GLU A 71 -21.17 -5.58 0.88
CA GLU A 71 -21.96 -4.36 1.01
C GLU A 71 -21.85 -3.73 2.40
N GLU A 72 -21.82 -4.55 3.45
CA GLU A 72 -21.67 -4.14 4.85
C GLU A 72 -20.36 -3.43 5.15
N PHE A 73 -19.31 -3.65 4.36
CA PHE A 73 -18.00 -3.01 4.54
C PHE A 73 -17.77 -1.77 3.66
N LEU A 74 -18.68 -1.47 2.73
CA LEU A 74 -18.52 -0.31 1.85
C LEU A 74 -18.43 1.02 2.63
N CYS A 75 -19.12 1.13 3.77
CA CYS A 75 -19.08 2.31 4.63
C CYS A 75 -17.78 2.42 5.46
N ARG A 76 -16.95 1.36 5.46
CA ARG A 76 -15.65 1.30 6.13
C ARG A 76 -14.51 1.08 5.12
N THR A 77 -14.74 1.41 3.85
CA THR A 77 -13.76 1.24 2.78
C THR A 77 -13.55 2.56 2.05
N SER A 78 -12.29 2.98 1.99
CA SER A 78 -11.85 4.08 1.15
C SER A 78 -11.14 3.50 -0.07
N PHE A 79 -11.51 3.96 -1.27
CA PHE A 79 -10.83 3.62 -2.50
C PHE A 79 -9.97 4.80 -2.91
N LEU A 80 -8.68 4.56 -3.14
CA LEU A 80 -7.73 5.61 -3.49
C LEU A 80 -7.09 5.33 -4.86
N GLY A 81 -7.26 6.27 -5.76
CA GLY A 81 -6.52 6.33 -7.01
C GLY A 81 -5.24 7.16 -6.89
N PRO A 82 -4.39 7.15 -7.93
CA PRO A 82 -3.16 7.93 -7.96
C PRO A 82 -3.38 9.43 -7.70
N GLY A 83 -2.65 9.99 -6.74
CA GLY A 83 -2.72 11.39 -6.35
C GLY A 83 -3.82 11.73 -5.35
N GLU A 84 -4.63 10.74 -4.94
CA GLU A 84 -5.65 10.94 -3.92
C GLU A 84 -5.08 10.83 -2.50
N GLU A 85 -5.75 11.48 -1.57
CA GLU A 85 -5.41 11.50 -0.15
C GLU A 85 -6.65 11.19 0.69
N PHE A 86 -6.47 10.39 1.73
CA PHE A 86 -7.48 10.08 2.72
C PHE A 86 -6.98 10.47 4.12
N SER A 87 -7.84 11.16 4.91
CA SER A 87 -7.55 11.53 6.29
C SER A 87 -8.57 10.88 7.23
N PHE A 88 -8.11 9.92 8.01
CA PHE A 88 -8.93 9.09 8.88
C PHE A 88 -9.73 9.92 9.89
N GLN A 89 -9.09 10.89 10.52
CA GLN A 89 -9.73 11.71 11.55
C GLN A 89 -10.94 12.51 11.05
N LYS A 90 -10.90 12.94 9.78
CA LYS A 90 -12.01 13.71 9.18
C LYS A 90 -13.22 12.84 8.87
N GLU A 91 -12.97 11.62 8.40
CA GLU A 91 -14.01 10.74 7.87
C GLU A 91 -14.69 9.90 8.96
N THR A 92 -13.97 9.51 10.00
CA THR A 92 -14.47 8.58 11.01
C THR A 92 -14.73 9.22 12.37
N GLY A 93 -14.17 10.40 12.62
CA GLY A 93 -14.18 11.05 13.93
C GLY A 93 -13.28 10.37 14.97
N GLU A 94 -12.47 9.38 14.56
CA GLU A 94 -11.51 8.74 15.45
C GLU A 94 -10.42 9.72 15.89
N LYS A 95 -9.88 9.53 17.08
CA LYS A 95 -8.90 10.45 17.66
C LYS A 95 -7.48 10.26 17.12
N VAL A 96 -7.21 9.12 16.49
CA VAL A 96 -5.89 8.81 15.95
C VAL A 96 -5.76 9.42 14.57
N PRO A 97 -4.91 10.43 14.39
CA PRO A 97 -4.70 11.03 13.09
C PRO A 97 -3.90 10.04 12.20
N VAL A 98 -4.52 9.60 11.12
CA VAL A 98 -3.86 8.85 10.06
C VAL A 98 -4.14 9.54 8.74
N THR A 99 -3.09 9.83 8.00
CA THR A 99 -3.17 10.37 6.64
C THR A 99 -2.54 9.38 5.68
N VAL A 100 -3.22 9.10 4.57
CA VAL A 100 -2.76 8.20 3.52
C VAL A 100 -2.74 8.94 2.21
N LYS A 101 -1.61 8.92 1.50
CA LYS A 101 -1.45 9.45 0.14
C LYS A 101 -1.17 8.29 -0.80
N ALA A 102 -1.85 8.28 -1.94
CA ALA A 102 -1.66 7.28 -2.97
C ALA A 102 -0.85 7.84 -4.15
N PHE A 103 0.14 7.07 -4.62
CA PHE A 103 1.00 7.39 -5.76
C PHE A 103 0.78 6.37 -6.87
N LYS A 104 0.99 6.78 -8.13
CA LYS A 104 0.79 5.89 -9.26
C LYS A 104 1.85 4.79 -9.29
N SER A 105 1.42 3.52 -9.36
CA SER A 105 2.33 2.42 -9.65
C SER A 105 2.83 2.46 -11.10
N THR A 106 4.02 1.92 -11.33
CA THR A 106 4.58 1.66 -12.67
C THR A 106 4.12 0.33 -13.25
N ASP A 107 3.42 -0.47 -12.44
CA ASP A 107 2.65 -1.62 -12.88
C ASP A 107 1.16 -1.35 -12.62
N GLU A 108 0.50 -2.04 -11.68
CA GLU A 108 -0.92 -1.85 -11.38
C GLU A 108 -1.12 -1.16 -10.02
N GLY A 109 -2.25 -0.45 -9.86
CA GLY A 109 -2.70 0.16 -8.63
C GLY A 109 -1.85 1.33 -8.14
N VAL A 110 -1.56 1.34 -6.84
CA VAL A 110 -0.94 2.46 -6.15
C VAL A 110 0.13 2.03 -5.14
N ALA A 111 1.08 2.93 -4.88
CA ALA A 111 1.90 2.93 -3.68
C ALA A 111 1.26 3.83 -2.61
N PHE A 112 1.53 3.57 -1.34
CA PHE A 112 1.00 4.36 -0.22
C PHE A 112 2.11 5.02 0.59
N LEU A 113 1.89 6.28 0.97
CA LEU A 113 2.63 6.97 2.01
C LEU A 113 1.66 7.24 3.17
N ILE A 114 1.99 6.74 4.36
CA ILE A 114 1.12 6.77 5.52
C ILE A 114 1.80 7.56 6.64
N GLU A 115 1.12 8.57 7.15
CA GLU A 115 1.51 9.28 8.37
C GLU A 115 0.60 8.82 9.50
N ALA A 116 1.17 8.23 10.55
CA ALA A 116 0.45 7.70 11.68
C ALA A 116 1.30 7.71 12.95
N GLU A 117 0.76 8.16 14.08
CA GLU A 117 1.43 8.24 15.38
C GLU A 117 2.82 8.91 15.33
N GLY A 118 2.97 9.93 14.48
CA GLY A 118 4.24 10.67 14.31
C GLY A 118 5.30 9.91 13.53
N LYS A 119 4.92 8.81 12.84
CA LYS A 119 5.76 8.03 11.95
C LYS A 119 5.27 8.11 10.52
N VAL A 120 6.20 8.02 9.59
CA VAL A 120 5.93 7.97 8.15
C VAL A 120 6.36 6.62 7.61
N LEU A 121 5.39 5.90 7.02
CA LEU A 121 5.61 4.61 6.41
C LEU A 121 5.36 4.71 4.90
N TYR A 122 6.15 4.00 4.13
CA TYR A 122 5.98 3.88 2.69
C TYR A 122 5.80 2.41 2.30
N HIS A 123 4.78 2.12 1.49
CA HIS A 123 4.54 0.81 0.90
C HIS A 123 4.49 0.95 -0.62
N ALA A 124 5.48 0.39 -1.29
CA ALA A 124 5.63 0.52 -2.73
C ALA A 124 4.53 -0.20 -3.53
N GLY A 125 3.88 -1.26 -2.96
CA GLY A 125 3.13 -2.18 -3.79
C GLY A 125 4.03 -2.68 -4.92
N ASP A 126 3.58 -2.53 -6.16
CA ASP A 126 4.36 -2.86 -7.36
C ASP A 126 4.93 -1.61 -8.07
N LEU A 127 5.03 -0.48 -7.36
CA LEU A 127 5.79 0.68 -7.84
C LEU A 127 7.29 0.37 -7.79
N ASN A 128 7.89 0.15 -8.95
CA ASN A 128 9.29 -0.22 -9.08
C ASN A 128 9.90 0.31 -10.38
N ASN A 129 11.23 0.37 -10.45
CA ASN A 129 11.95 0.62 -11.69
C ASN A 129 12.05 -0.69 -12.50
N TRP A 130 11.03 -0.94 -13.32
CA TRP A 130 10.89 -2.18 -14.09
C TRP A 130 11.75 -2.17 -15.34
N VAL A 131 13.03 -2.51 -15.20
CA VAL A 131 13.98 -2.70 -16.31
C VAL A 131 14.10 -4.19 -16.61
N TRP A 132 13.81 -4.58 -17.84
CA TRP A 132 13.81 -5.98 -18.26
C TRP A 132 14.86 -6.25 -19.33
N GLU A 133 15.64 -7.32 -19.15
CA GLU A 133 16.52 -7.82 -20.19
C GLU A 133 15.68 -8.35 -21.37
N GLY A 134 15.99 -7.89 -22.58
CA GLY A 134 15.27 -8.29 -23.80
C GLY A 134 14.13 -7.36 -24.21
N GLU A 135 13.71 -6.44 -23.36
CA GLU A 135 12.81 -5.35 -23.76
C GLU A 135 13.58 -4.25 -24.51
N PRO A 136 12.91 -3.51 -25.44
CA PRO A 136 13.52 -2.38 -26.12
C PRO A 136 14.02 -1.32 -25.11
N GLU A 137 15.15 -0.69 -25.42
CA GLU A 137 15.72 0.38 -24.58
C GLU A 137 14.70 1.51 -24.32
N GLU A 138 13.92 1.88 -25.34
CA GLU A 138 12.86 2.89 -25.22
C GLU A 138 11.78 2.49 -24.19
N TYR A 139 11.45 1.20 -24.08
CA TYR A 139 10.53 0.70 -23.07
C TYR A 139 11.12 0.88 -21.67
N ASN A 140 12.35 0.42 -21.46
CA ASN A 140 13.04 0.51 -20.18
C ASN A 140 13.25 1.97 -19.75
N CYS A 141 13.59 2.87 -20.68
CA CYS A 141 13.70 4.31 -20.41
C CYS A 141 12.36 4.89 -19.93
N ARG A 142 11.26 4.59 -20.61
CA ARG A 142 9.92 5.08 -20.18
C ARG A 142 9.53 4.58 -18.80
N MET A 143 9.82 3.32 -18.48
CA MET A 143 9.55 2.76 -17.16
C MET A 143 10.36 3.47 -16.07
N SER A 144 11.65 3.68 -16.30
CA SER A 144 12.52 4.43 -15.39
C SER A 144 12.05 5.88 -15.21
N GLU A 145 11.69 6.57 -16.29
CA GLU A 145 11.16 7.94 -16.22
C GLU A 145 9.86 8.01 -15.41
N ALA A 146 8.94 7.06 -15.62
CA ALA A 146 7.70 6.96 -14.87
C ALA A 146 7.95 6.73 -13.39
N PHE A 147 8.86 5.80 -13.04
CA PHE A 147 9.25 5.52 -11.67
C PHE A 147 9.85 6.75 -10.98
N HIS A 148 10.86 7.38 -11.60
CA HIS A 148 11.49 8.58 -11.04
C HIS A 148 10.51 9.75 -10.89
N SER A 149 9.55 9.89 -11.82
CA SER A 149 8.50 10.90 -11.71
C SER A 149 7.64 10.73 -10.46
N GLU A 150 7.34 9.48 -10.05
CA GLU A 150 6.62 9.22 -8.81
C GLU A 150 7.50 9.41 -7.58
N LEU A 151 8.78 8.99 -7.64
CA LEU A 151 9.72 9.21 -6.54
C LEU A 151 9.90 10.71 -6.22
N LEU A 152 9.92 11.58 -7.23
CA LEU A 152 10.01 13.04 -7.01
C LEU A 152 8.84 13.59 -6.20
N LYS A 153 7.66 12.98 -6.26
CA LYS A 153 6.49 13.39 -5.46
C LYS A 153 6.62 12.94 -4.00
N ILE A 154 7.37 11.88 -3.75
CA ILE A 154 7.64 11.32 -2.43
C ILE A 154 8.87 12.00 -1.80
N ALA A 155 9.79 12.47 -2.62
CA ALA A 155 11.04 13.09 -2.19
C ALA A 155 10.79 14.27 -1.23
N GLY A 156 11.65 14.39 -0.22
CA GLY A 156 11.55 15.41 0.83
C GLY A 156 10.72 15.00 2.05
N ASN A 157 10.00 13.89 2.00
CA ASN A 157 9.43 13.29 3.20
C ASN A 157 10.52 12.54 3.97
N HIS A 158 10.48 12.66 5.31
CA HIS A 158 11.24 11.75 6.15
C HIS A 158 10.45 10.45 6.27
N ILE A 159 11.02 9.32 5.87
CA ILE A 159 10.37 8.02 5.92
C ILE A 159 11.05 7.18 7.00
N ASP A 160 10.27 6.74 8.00
CA ASP A 160 10.76 5.91 9.09
C ASP A 160 10.88 4.43 8.67
N VAL A 161 9.95 3.94 7.85
CA VAL A 161 9.91 2.54 7.34
C VAL A 161 9.45 2.52 5.90
N ALA A 162 10.18 1.82 5.04
CA ALA A 162 9.81 1.59 3.65
C ALA A 162 9.75 0.09 3.32
N PHE A 163 8.63 -0.34 2.74
CA PHE A 163 8.46 -1.67 2.17
C PHE A 163 8.63 -1.56 0.66
N MET A 164 9.81 -1.98 0.19
CA MET A 164 10.22 -1.88 -1.20
C MET A 164 10.16 -3.23 -1.89
N LEU A 165 9.92 -3.21 -3.18
CA LEU A 165 9.92 -4.41 -4.01
C LEU A 165 11.34 -4.73 -4.49
N LEU A 166 11.72 -6.00 -4.33
CA LEU A 166 12.92 -6.59 -4.94
C LEU A 166 12.49 -7.80 -5.76
N ASP A 167 12.49 -7.66 -7.08
CA ASP A 167 12.06 -8.73 -7.96
C ASP A 167 13.25 -9.38 -8.70
N THR A 168 13.64 -10.56 -8.23
CA THR A 168 14.77 -11.30 -8.80
C THR A 168 14.58 -11.70 -10.26
N ARG A 169 13.35 -11.62 -10.82
CA ARG A 169 13.09 -11.84 -12.25
C ARG A 169 13.77 -10.78 -13.13
N GLN A 170 14.04 -9.58 -12.60
CA GLN A 170 14.80 -8.53 -13.27
C GLN A 170 16.32 -8.87 -13.43
N GLY A 171 16.76 -10.05 -12.97
CA GLY A 171 18.15 -10.47 -13.08
C GLY A 171 19.11 -9.55 -12.32
N LYS A 172 20.11 -9.00 -13.01
CA LYS A 172 21.11 -8.11 -12.41
C LYS A 172 20.55 -6.75 -11.95
N ASP A 173 19.39 -6.36 -12.46
CA ASP A 173 18.79 -5.05 -12.25
C ASP A 173 17.68 -5.08 -11.15
N PHE A 174 17.56 -6.19 -10.40
CA PHE A 174 16.51 -6.44 -9.39
C PHE A 174 16.46 -5.42 -8.26
N TYR A 175 17.53 -4.69 -8.02
CA TYR A 175 17.68 -3.73 -6.91
C TYR A 175 17.51 -2.26 -7.32
N LEU A 176 17.36 -1.96 -8.62
CA LEU A 176 17.35 -0.58 -9.14
C LEU A 176 16.32 0.30 -8.46
N GLY A 177 15.10 -0.17 -8.29
CA GLY A 177 14.06 0.62 -7.64
C GLY A 177 14.39 0.98 -6.19
N MET A 178 15.07 0.10 -5.45
CA MET A 178 15.52 0.39 -4.10
C MET A 178 16.70 1.37 -4.09
N ASP A 179 17.67 1.21 -4.97
CA ASP A 179 18.84 2.10 -5.07
C ASP A 179 18.41 3.53 -5.43
N ASP A 180 17.48 3.68 -6.37
CA ASP A 180 16.95 4.98 -6.78
C ASP A 180 16.13 5.66 -5.66
N PHE A 181 15.53 4.88 -4.77
CA PHE A 181 14.73 5.37 -3.64
C PHE A 181 15.62 5.85 -2.48
N MET A 182 16.79 5.23 -2.26
CA MET A 182 17.71 5.49 -1.14
C MET A 182 18.45 6.82 -1.28
#